data_4d3e35b2302e033a5a186ca4d371a556
#
_entry.id   4d3e35b2302e033a5a186ca4d371a556
#
_cell.length_a   1.000
_cell.length_b   1.000
_cell.length_c   1.000
_cell.angle_alpha   90.00
_cell.angle_beta   90.00
_cell.angle_gamma   90.00
#
_symmetry.space_group_name_H-M   'P 1'
#
loop_
_entity.id
_entity.type
_entity.pdbx_description
1 polymer ?
#
loop_
_entity_poly.entity_id
_entity_poly.type
_entity_poly.pdbx_seq_one_letter_code
_entity_poly.pdbx_strand_id
1 'polypeptide(L)'
;FREFPKYLKKLDKNQKIAMFCTGGIRCEKASVYLDKKGFKNVYQLKGGIINYLKKVNKSKSFWNGECYVFDNRVSLKHGLDIGTYVMCSGCRKPVSFKDKKSNKYEEGVSCPNCHDSLTTSQKERFRMRQKQINLAKKLGKKHIFQREY
;
A
#
# COMPACT_ATOMS: atom_id res chain seq x y z
N PHE A 1 -7.28 9.79 -1.89
CA PHE A 1 -7.32 11.02 -2.70
C PHE A 1 -8.62 11.82 -2.48
N ARG A 2 -9.77 11.15 -2.39
CA ARG A 2 -11.10 11.81 -2.16
C ARG A 2 -11.17 12.60 -0.85
N GLU A 3 -10.45 12.17 0.19
CA GLU A 3 -10.40 12.85 1.50
C GLU A 3 -9.39 14.02 1.54
N PHE A 4 -8.57 14.17 0.50
CA PHE A 4 -7.55 15.20 0.45
C PHE A 4 -8.10 16.63 0.62
N PRO A 5 -9.22 17.03 -0.05
CA PRO A 5 -9.81 18.37 0.16
C PRO A 5 -10.24 18.65 1.60
N LYS A 6 -10.71 17.62 2.32
CA LYS A 6 -11.11 17.75 3.72
C LYS A 6 -9.89 18.00 4.64
N TYR A 7 -8.78 17.30 4.33
CA TYR A 7 -7.53 17.47 5.07
C TYR A 7 -6.97 18.88 4.94
N LEU A 8 -7.09 19.53 3.77
CA LEU A 8 -6.56 20.87 3.51
C LEU A 8 -7.17 21.98 4.40
N LYS A 9 -8.39 21.78 4.90
CA LYS A 9 -9.03 22.73 5.82
C LYS A 9 -8.26 22.89 7.13
N LYS A 10 -7.36 21.96 7.46
CA LYS A 10 -6.55 21.94 8.68
C LYS A 10 -5.15 22.56 8.48
N LEU A 11 -4.81 22.95 7.26
CA LEU A 11 -3.46 23.41 6.92
C LEU A 11 -3.44 24.93 6.77
N ASP A 12 -2.35 25.56 7.27
CA ASP A 12 -2.08 26.96 7.00
C ASP A 12 -1.62 27.11 5.53
N LYS A 13 -2.14 28.11 4.84
CA LYS A 13 -1.81 28.40 3.44
C LYS A 13 -0.36 28.86 3.23
N ASN A 14 0.27 29.40 4.26
CA ASN A 14 1.64 29.89 4.21
C ASN A 14 2.69 28.84 4.59
N GLN A 15 2.26 27.71 5.18
CA GLN A 15 3.19 26.65 5.56
C GLN A 15 3.80 25.97 4.33
N LYS A 16 5.00 25.42 4.50
CA LYS A 16 5.64 24.57 3.50
C LYS A 16 4.98 23.21 3.48
N ILE A 17 4.45 22.79 2.32
CA ILE A 17 3.83 21.49 2.13
C ILE A 17 4.71 20.68 1.18
N ALA A 18 5.30 19.61 1.68
CA ALA A 18 5.99 18.63 0.86
C ALA A 18 5.13 17.38 0.72
N MET A 19 4.97 16.88 -0.50
CA MET A 19 4.15 15.69 -0.75
C MET A 19 4.82 14.73 -1.72
N PHE A 20 4.46 13.47 -1.60
CA PHE A 20 4.87 12.42 -2.52
C PHE A 20 3.75 11.41 -2.73
N CYS A 21 3.87 10.66 -3.80
CA CYS A 21 3.12 9.43 -4.04
C CYS A 21 4.06 8.39 -4.66
N THR A 22 3.55 7.27 -5.09
CA THR A 22 4.36 6.18 -5.66
C THR A 22 5.21 6.66 -6.83
N GLY A 23 4.60 7.27 -7.86
CA GLY A 23 5.29 7.71 -9.08
C GLY A 23 5.21 9.21 -9.38
N GLY A 24 4.60 10.03 -8.51
CA GLY A 24 4.49 11.49 -8.72
C GLY A 24 3.15 11.96 -9.31
N ILE A 25 2.47 11.20 -10.15
CA ILE A 25 1.28 11.60 -10.93
C ILE A 25 0.14 12.18 -10.06
N ARG A 26 -0.12 11.59 -8.88
CA ARG A 26 -1.15 12.11 -7.96
C ARG A 26 -0.73 13.45 -7.35
N CYS A 27 0.57 13.65 -7.15
CA CYS A 27 1.12 14.89 -6.61
C CYS A 27 0.99 16.04 -7.60
N GLU A 28 1.15 15.80 -8.90
CA GLU A 28 0.93 16.83 -9.93
C GLU A 28 -0.50 17.37 -9.86
N LYS A 29 -1.50 16.48 -9.82
CA LYS A 29 -2.90 16.89 -9.65
C LYS A 29 -3.15 17.59 -8.31
N ALA A 30 -2.52 17.12 -7.23
CA ALA A 30 -2.67 17.69 -5.90
C ALA A 30 -2.03 19.09 -5.81
N SER A 31 -0.85 19.31 -6.40
CA SER A 31 -0.20 20.63 -6.40
C SER A 31 -0.99 21.69 -7.15
N VAL A 32 -1.53 21.36 -8.32
CA VAL A 32 -2.43 22.27 -9.06
C VAL A 32 -3.67 22.60 -8.23
N TYR A 33 -4.23 21.63 -7.52
CA TYR A 33 -5.37 21.87 -6.64
C TYR A 33 -5.03 22.78 -5.46
N LEU A 34 -3.87 22.56 -4.83
CA LEU A 34 -3.36 23.40 -3.72
C LEU A 34 -3.11 24.83 -4.17
N ASP A 35 -2.46 25.01 -5.32
CA ASP A 35 -2.22 26.33 -5.92
C ASP A 35 -3.53 27.11 -6.12
N LYS A 36 -4.54 26.48 -6.75
CA LYS A 36 -5.90 27.06 -6.90
C LYS A 36 -6.58 27.38 -5.56
N LYS A 37 -6.18 26.76 -4.46
CA LYS A 37 -6.69 27.04 -3.10
C LYS A 37 -5.85 28.08 -2.36
N GLY A 38 -4.83 28.66 -3.00
CA GLY A 38 -4.02 29.74 -2.48
C GLY A 38 -2.86 29.30 -1.57
N PHE A 39 -2.43 28.02 -1.66
CA PHE A 39 -1.22 27.56 -0.99
C PHE A 39 0.01 27.93 -1.83
N LYS A 40 0.95 28.66 -1.25
CA LYS A 40 2.09 29.23 -1.98
C LYS A 40 3.34 28.35 -1.98
N ASN A 41 3.53 27.55 -0.94
CA ASN A 41 4.77 26.81 -0.68
C ASN A 41 4.54 25.29 -0.86
N VAL A 42 4.25 24.86 -2.08
CA VAL A 42 3.92 23.48 -2.39
C VAL A 42 5.08 22.81 -3.13
N TYR A 43 5.58 21.72 -2.58
CA TYR A 43 6.69 20.93 -3.11
C TYR A 43 6.27 19.50 -3.34
N GLN A 44 6.80 18.89 -4.39
CA GLN A 44 6.59 17.48 -4.67
C GLN A 44 7.90 16.74 -4.92
N LEU A 45 7.97 15.50 -4.46
CA LEU A 45 9.12 14.65 -4.69
C LEU A 45 9.16 14.20 -6.16
N LYS A 46 10.17 14.64 -6.91
CA LYS A 46 10.32 14.35 -8.35
C LYS A 46 10.40 12.85 -8.62
N GLY A 47 9.45 12.35 -9.41
CA GLY A 47 9.34 10.92 -9.74
C GLY A 47 8.81 10.05 -8.59
N GLY A 48 8.31 10.68 -7.53
CA GLY A 48 7.71 10.00 -6.38
C GLY A 48 8.70 9.22 -5.53
N ILE A 49 8.14 8.43 -4.59
CA ILE A 49 8.95 7.68 -3.62
C ILE A 49 9.75 6.55 -4.27
N ILE A 50 9.27 5.94 -5.34
CA ILE A 50 10.02 4.89 -6.05
C ILE A 50 11.32 5.45 -6.61
N ASN A 51 11.30 6.63 -7.25
CA ASN A 51 12.51 7.26 -7.77
C ASN A 51 13.48 7.65 -6.66
N TYR A 52 12.96 8.10 -5.52
CA TYR A 52 13.77 8.39 -4.32
C TYR A 52 14.48 7.13 -3.80
N LEU A 53 13.74 6.04 -3.58
CA LEU A 53 14.29 4.78 -3.08
C LEU A 53 15.30 4.12 -4.04
N LYS A 54 15.16 4.41 -5.36
CA LYS A 54 16.12 3.94 -6.39
C LYS A 54 17.40 4.75 -6.40
N LYS A 55 17.32 6.08 -6.28
CA LYS A 55 18.44 6.99 -6.52
C LYS A 55 19.21 7.40 -5.28
N VAL A 56 18.55 7.52 -4.14
CA VAL A 56 19.18 7.97 -2.90
C VAL A 56 19.84 6.78 -2.21
N ASN A 57 21.13 6.91 -1.93
CA ASN A 57 21.85 5.89 -1.18
C ASN A 57 21.23 5.72 0.22
N LYS A 58 21.14 4.49 0.70
CA LYS A 58 20.54 4.14 1.99
C LYS A 58 21.17 4.93 3.16
N SER A 59 22.49 5.15 3.12
CA SER A 59 23.21 5.92 4.15
C SER A 59 22.86 7.41 4.18
N LYS A 60 22.32 7.96 3.09
CA LYS A 60 21.90 9.37 2.94
C LYS A 60 20.37 9.52 2.93
N SER A 61 19.63 8.44 3.12
CA SER A 61 18.19 8.45 3.05
C SER A 61 17.57 8.81 4.40
N PHE A 62 16.56 9.66 4.35
CA PHE A 62 15.68 9.94 5.50
C PHE A 62 14.47 9.00 5.56
N TRP A 63 14.33 8.08 4.58
CA TRP A 63 13.26 7.10 4.60
C TRP A 63 13.61 5.92 5.52
N ASN A 64 12.72 5.65 6.47
CA ASN A 64 12.83 4.50 7.36
C ASN A 64 11.68 3.52 7.11
N GLY A 65 12.00 2.22 7.10
CA GLY A 65 11.03 1.14 6.89
C GLY A 65 10.76 0.84 5.41
N GLU A 66 9.56 0.32 5.14
CA GLU A 66 9.12 -0.12 3.82
C GLU A 66 8.05 0.81 3.26
N CYS A 67 8.05 1.01 1.95
CA CYS A 67 7.06 1.83 1.26
C CYS A 67 5.99 0.95 0.63
N TYR A 68 4.71 1.20 0.96
CA TYR A 68 3.59 0.53 0.32
C TYR A 68 3.47 0.93 -1.16
N VAL A 69 3.29 -0.08 -2.02
CA VAL A 69 3.02 0.08 -3.45
C VAL A 69 1.72 -0.63 -3.85
N PHE A 70 1.07 -0.15 -4.92
CA PHE A 70 -0.25 -0.65 -5.34
C PHE A 70 -0.18 -1.84 -6.31
N ASP A 71 0.94 -2.54 -6.33
CA ASP A 71 1.12 -3.73 -7.16
C ASP A 71 1.34 -4.99 -6.30
N ASN A 72 1.64 -6.12 -6.96
CA ASN A 72 1.78 -7.40 -6.29
C ASN A 72 2.96 -7.47 -5.31
N ARG A 73 3.94 -6.57 -5.41
CA ARG A 73 5.08 -6.49 -4.48
C ARG A 73 4.68 -6.03 -3.08
N VAL A 74 3.53 -5.36 -2.96
CA VAL A 74 2.94 -4.84 -1.71
C VAL A 74 3.78 -3.77 -1.04
N SER A 75 5.06 -4.01 -0.78
CA SER A 75 5.99 -3.04 -0.21
C SER A 75 7.38 -3.16 -0.81
N LEU A 76 8.11 -2.03 -0.79
CA LEU A 76 9.47 -1.91 -1.29
C LEU A 76 10.38 -1.33 -0.21
N LYS A 77 11.62 -1.81 -0.19
CA LYS A 77 12.75 -1.28 0.57
C LYS A 77 13.62 -0.38 -0.31
N HIS A 78 14.69 0.18 0.29
CA HIS A 78 15.75 0.83 -0.47
C HIS A 78 16.33 -0.11 -1.53
N GLY A 79 16.70 0.43 -2.69
CA GLY A 79 17.16 -0.33 -3.84
C GLY A 79 16.03 -0.98 -4.65
N LEU A 80 14.77 -0.76 -4.25
CA LEU A 80 13.56 -1.36 -4.81
C LEU A 80 13.42 -2.86 -4.54
N ASP A 81 14.12 -3.38 -3.54
CA ASP A 81 13.95 -4.74 -3.08
C ASP A 81 12.53 -4.96 -2.56
N ILE A 82 11.99 -6.15 -2.79
CA ILE A 82 10.65 -6.51 -2.30
C ILE A 82 10.69 -6.54 -0.77
N GLY A 83 9.68 -5.92 -0.17
CA GLY A 83 9.53 -5.84 1.28
C GLY A 83 8.99 -7.12 1.91
N THR A 84 8.68 -7.03 3.20
CA THR A 84 8.23 -8.19 4.00
C THR A 84 6.71 -8.29 4.15
N TYR A 85 5.98 -7.27 3.71
CA TYR A 85 4.53 -7.26 3.80
C TYR A 85 3.89 -8.12 2.71
N VAL A 86 2.76 -8.74 3.06
CA VAL A 86 1.90 -9.43 2.09
C VAL A 86 0.54 -8.73 2.00
N MET A 87 -0.18 -8.95 0.92
CA MET A 87 -1.51 -8.38 0.74
C MET A 87 -2.57 -9.28 1.37
N CYS A 88 -3.42 -8.73 2.23
CA CYS A 88 -4.60 -9.46 2.70
C CYS A 88 -5.55 -9.73 1.53
N SER A 89 -5.94 -10.98 1.31
CA SER A 89 -6.87 -11.36 0.25
C SER A 89 -8.32 -10.93 0.53
N GLY A 90 -8.66 -10.66 1.79
CA GLY A 90 -9.99 -10.17 2.17
C GLY A 90 -10.15 -8.66 1.93
N CYS A 91 -9.31 -7.83 2.55
CA CYS A 91 -9.48 -6.37 2.53
C CYS A 91 -8.45 -5.59 1.70
N ARG A 92 -7.49 -6.26 1.08
CA ARG A 92 -6.42 -5.64 0.27
C ARG A 92 -5.48 -4.69 1.03
N LYS A 93 -5.47 -4.73 2.36
CA LYS A 93 -4.49 -4.00 3.17
C LYS A 93 -3.20 -4.81 3.32
N PRO A 94 -2.05 -4.14 3.47
CA PRO A 94 -0.80 -4.83 3.76
C PRO A 94 -0.85 -5.47 5.15
N VAL A 95 -0.23 -6.63 5.28
CA VAL A 95 -0.14 -7.45 6.49
C VAL A 95 1.31 -7.64 6.83
N SER A 96 1.71 -7.24 8.02
CA SER A 96 3.07 -7.40 8.53
C SER A 96 3.29 -8.81 9.08
N PHE A 97 4.56 -9.14 9.37
CA PHE A 97 4.89 -10.39 10.06
C PHE A 97 4.24 -10.47 11.45
N LYS A 98 4.11 -9.34 12.16
CA LYS A 98 3.40 -9.27 13.44
C LYS A 98 1.91 -9.59 13.29
N ASP A 99 1.27 -9.04 12.26
CA ASP A 99 -0.15 -9.30 11.99
C ASP A 99 -0.41 -10.78 11.66
N LYS A 100 0.53 -11.45 10.99
CA LYS A 100 0.42 -12.90 10.69
C LYS A 100 0.41 -13.78 11.95
N LYS A 101 0.97 -13.30 13.06
CA LYS A 101 0.96 -14.02 14.34
C LYS A 101 -0.33 -13.82 15.13
N SER A 102 -1.22 -12.94 14.68
CA SER A 102 -2.49 -12.67 15.35
C SER A 102 -3.47 -13.82 15.14
N ASN A 103 -4.28 -14.13 16.15
CA ASN A 103 -5.41 -15.07 16.05
C ASN A 103 -6.50 -14.62 15.05
N LYS A 104 -6.48 -13.35 14.64
CA LYS A 104 -7.36 -12.77 13.61
C LYS A 104 -6.81 -12.94 12.20
N TYR A 105 -5.62 -13.49 12.04
CA TYR A 105 -5.03 -13.74 10.73
C TYR A 105 -5.35 -15.17 10.27
N GLU A 106 -5.96 -15.26 9.10
CA GLU A 106 -6.18 -16.51 8.37
C GLU A 106 -5.76 -16.29 6.92
N GLU A 107 -4.76 -17.07 6.45
CA GLU A 107 -4.23 -16.92 5.11
C GLU A 107 -5.31 -17.03 4.03
N GLY A 108 -5.32 -16.08 3.11
CA GLY A 108 -6.33 -16.03 2.05
C GLY A 108 -7.71 -15.53 2.49
N VAL A 109 -7.97 -15.36 3.78
CA VAL A 109 -9.29 -15.05 4.35
C VAL A 109 -9.32 -13.70 5.01
N SER A 110 -8.59 -13.51 6.11
CA SER A 110 -8.68 -12.32 6.96
C SER A 110 -7.34 -11.86 7.52
N CYS A 111 -7.30 -10.63 8.00
CA CYS A 111 -6.23 -10.08 8.80
C CYS A 111 -6.81 -9.27 9.98
N PRO A 112 -6.00 -8.81 10.96
CA PRO A 112 -6.48 -8.02 12.09
C PRO A 112 -7.36 -6.81 11.70
N ASN A 113 -7.13 -6.24 10.51
CA ASN A 113 -7.91 -5.08 10.03
C ASN A 113 -9.32 -5.41 9.55
N CYS A 114 -9.59 -6.64 9.13
CA CYS A 114 -10.88 -6.99 8.51
C CYS A 114 -11.59 -8.16 9.18
N HIS A 115 -10.94 -8.88 10.08
CA HIS A 115 -11.49 -10.09 10.69
C HIS A 115 -12.89 -9.87 11.29
N ASP A 116 -13.06 -8.77 12.03
CA ASP A 116 -14.31 -8.50 12.76
C ASP A 116 -15.39 -7.87 11.85
N SER A 117 -15.00 -7.32 10.71
CA SER A 117 -15.93 -6.74 9.72
C SER A 117 -16.42 -7.72 8.65
N LEU A 118 -15.81 -8.90 8.56
CA LEU A 118 -16.20 -9.94 7.60
C LEU A 118 -17.32 -10.80 8.16
N THR A 119 -18.37 -11.02 7.37
CA THR A 119 -19.44 -11.96 7.70
C THR A 119 -18.94 -13.41 7.60
N THR A 120 -19.64 -14.34 8.26
CA THR A 120 -19.34 -15.78 8.20
C THR A 120 -19.33 -16.27 6.75
N SER A 121 -20.35 -15.92 5.99
CA SER A 121 -20.45 -16.30 4.56
C SER A 121 -19.28 -15.76 3.71
N GLN A 122 -18.80 -14.53 4.00
CA GLN A 122 -17.61 -13.98 3.31
C GLN A 122 -16.36 -14.78 3.66
N LYS A 123 -16.15 -15.12 4.93
CA LYS A 123 -15.02 -15.94 5.37
C LYS A 123 -15.04 -17.33 4.71
N GLU A 124 -16.19 -17.97 4.65
CA GLU A 124 -16.36 -19.28 3.99
C GLU A 124 -16.01 -19.22 2.49
N ARG A 125 -16.52 -18.23 1.75
CA ARG A 125 -16.16 -18.03 0.34
C ARG A 125 -14.67 -17.81 0.15
N PHE A 126 -14.02 -17.08 1.05
CA PHE A 126 -12.57 -16.85 0.98
C PHE A 126 -11.78 -18.12 1.29
N ARG A 127 -12.24 -18.94 2.24
CA ARG A 127 -11.66 -20.26 2.53
C ARG A 127 -11.77 -21.19 1.33
N MET A 128 -12.93 -21.24 0.67
CA MET A 128 -13.13 -22.04 -0.54
C MET A 128 -12.17 -21.58 -1.65
N ARG A 129 -12.03 -20.31 -1.90
CA ARG A 129 -11.05 -19.77 -2.86
C ARG A 129 -9.62 -20.18 -2.50
N GLN A 130 -9.22 -20.02 -1.23
CA GLN A 130 -7.88 -20.39 -0.79
C GLN A 130 -7.62 -21.90 -0.93
N LYS A 131 -8.61 -22.72 -0.65
CA LYS A 131 -8.56 -24.18 -0.88
C LYS A 131 -8.31 -24.51 -2.36
N GLN A 132 -8.98 -23.82 -3.28
CA GLN A 132 -8.77 -23.99 -4.73
C GLN A 132 -7.36 -23.57 -5.15
N ILE A 133 -6.85 -22.45 -4.63
CA ILE A 133 -5.48 -21.98 -4.88
C ILE A 133 -4.47 -23.04 -4.42
N ASN A 134 -4.64 -23.54 -3.20
CA ASN A 134 -3.75 -24.54 -2.62
C ASN A 134 -3.79 -25.87 -3.39
N LEU A 135 -4.97 -26.27 -3.86
CA LEU A 135 -5.12 -27.46 -4.71
C LEU A 135 -4.42 -27.29 -6.06
N ALA A 136 -4.63 -26.16 -6.74
CA ALA A 136 -3.95 -25.85 -7.99
C ALA A 136 -2.43 -25.88 -7.84
N LYS A 137 -1.92 -25.27 -6.76
CA LYS A 137 -0.49 -25.28 -6.42
C LYS A 137 0.05 -26.71 -6.23
N LYS A 138 -0.68 -27.57 -5.50
CA LYS A 138 -0.30 -29.00 -5.32
C LYS A 138 -0.25 -29.76 -6.63
N LEU A 139 -1.11 -29.42 -7.59
CA LEU A 139 -1.16 -30.03 -8.92
C LEU A 139 -0.18 -29.40 -9.92
N GLY A 140 0.71 -28.49 -9.49
CA GLY A 140 1.60 -27.77 -10.39
C GLY A 140 0.88 -26.84 -11.38
N LYS A 141 -0.40 -26.53 -11.14
CA LYS A 141 -1.22 -25.65 -11.98
C LYS A 141 -1.29 -24.25 -11.40
N LYS A 142 -1.37 -23.24 -12.28
CA LYS A 142 -1.57 -21.85 -11.89
C LYS A 142 -3.06 -21.57 -11.69
N HIS A 143 -3.43 -21.03 -10.54
CA HIS A 143 -4.79 -20.57 -10.29
C HIS A 143 -4.94 -19.10 -10.72
N ILE A 144 -6.09 -18.72 -11.33
CA ILE A 144 -6.35 -17.35 -11.85
C ILE A 144 -6.20 -16.25 -10.80
N PHE A 145 -6.38 -16.56 -9.53
CA PHE A 145 -6.19 -15.62 -8.40
C PHE A 145 -4.82 -15.75 -7.73
N GLN A 146 -3.95 -16.64 -8.22
CA GLN A 146 -2.58 -16.74 -7.71
C GLN A 146 -1.77 -15.54 -8.19
N ARG A 147 -1.17 -14.83 -7.24
CA ARG A 147 -0.30 -13.70 -7.55
C ARG A 147 1.11 -14.19 -7.77
N GLU A 148 1.73 -13.71 -8.82
CA GLU A 148 3.18 -13.82 -9.04
C GLU A 148 3.85 -12.59 -8.43
N TYR A 149 4.96 -12.83 -7.76
CA TYR A 149 5.86 -11.82 -7.23
C TYR A 149 7.14 -11.81 -8.05
#